data_50659c7338ef6efbb046d0be33acc9be
#
_entry.id   50659c7338ef6efbb046d0be33acc9be
#
_cell.length_a   1.000
_cell.length_b   1.000
_cell.length_c   1.000
_cell.angle_alpha   90.00
_cell.angle_beta   90.00
_cell.angle_gamma   90.00
#
_symmetry.space_group_name_H-M   'P 1'
#
loop_
_entity.id
_entity.type
_entity.pdbx_description
1 polymer ?
#
loop_
_entity_poly.entity_id
_entity_poly.type
_entity_poly.pdbx_seq_one_letter_code
_entity_poly.pdbx_strand_id
1 'polypeptide(L)'
;MIVELCYEPFEHILIKESYDHNQLNNVHNELDTLFPLLKGPQYTMSAEEKDGQYKKKNKGIFLDYEMQPYCDIGKESVIVQYRNFFFDVIVNNYKYEKSNYELKSLVSYYGDGDRYRSHVDHAIYTMVTFLCKDNAKFSGGQLFFPEYNWSIDPIDNVTIIFPSSTYHEVLPVKSSEDLNRYGIFTITYIFTI
;
A
#
# COMPACT_ATOMS: atom_id res chain seq x y z
N MET A 1 -8.98 -6.08 -15.56
CA MET A 1 -8.51 -6.69 -14.30
C MET A 1 -8.17 -8.15 -14.51
N ILE A 2 -6.97 -8.58 -14.11
CA ILE A 2 -6.45 -9.94 -14.23
C ILE A 2 -5.96 -10.36 -12.84
N VAL A 3 -6.49 -11.47 -12.31
CA VAL A 3 -6.12 -12.03 -10.99
C VAL A 3 -5.28 -13.27 -11.22
N GLU A 4 -4.07 -13.29 -10.68
CA GLU A 4 -3.12 -14.40 -10.79
C GLU A 4 -2.77 -14.92 -9.40
N LEU A 5 -3.04 -16.21 -9.13
CA LEU A 5 -2.59 -16.88 -7.91
C LEU A 5 -1.20 -17.46 -8.17
N CYS A 6 -0.20 -16.98 -7.43
CA CYS A 6 1.20 -17.37 -7.55
C CYS A 6 1.61 -18.20 -6.32
N TYR A 7 2.39 -19.26 -6.55
CA TYR A 7 2.91 -20.13 -5.47
C TYR A 7 4.42 -20.01 -5.30
N GLU A 8 5.10 -19.42 -6.28
CA GLU A 8 6.53 -19.18 -6.24
C GLU A 8 6.83 -17.67 -6.20
N PRO A 9 7.81 -17.22 -5.42
CA PRO A 9 8.62 -17.97 -4.46
C PRO A 9 7.87 -18.27 -3.14
N PHE A 10 6.68 -17.74 -2.94
CA PHE A 10 5.73 -18.01 -1.85
C PHE A 10 4.30 -17.74 -2.34
N GLU A 11 3.31 -18.18 -1.59
CA GLU A 11 1.91 -17.98 -1.96
C GLU A 11 1.51 -16.50 -1.87
N HIS A 12 1.12 -15.93 -3.01
CA HIS A 12 0.60 -14.56 -3.11
C HIS A 12 -0.35 -14.41 -4.29
N ILE A 13 -1.13 -13.32 -4.30
CA ILE A 13 -2.02 -12.98 -5.42
C ILE A 13 -1.50 -11.69 -6.06
N LEU A 14 -1.39 -11.69 -7.38
CA LEU A 14 -1.17 -10.49 -8.18
C LEU A 14 -2.45 -10.11 -8.90
N ILE A 15 -2.80 -8.82 -8.84
CA ILE A 15 -3.92 -8.25 -9.57
C ILE A 15 -3.37 -7.16 -10.48
N LYS A 16 -3.43 -7.38 -11.78
CA LYS A 16 -3.09 -6.39 -12.80
C LYS A 16 -4.36 -5.67 -13.23
N GLU A 17 -4.24 -4.38 -13.51
CA GLU A 17 -5.40 -3.52 -13.81
C GLU A 17 -6.44 -3.60 -12.69
N SER A 18 -5.98 -3.34 -11.45
CA SER A 18 -6.76 -3.44 -10.22
C SER A 18 -8.00 -2.56 -10.24
N TYR A 19 -7.88 -1.40 -10.85
CA TYR A 19 -8.96 -0.45 -11.12
C TYR A 19 -9.20 -0.35 -12.63
N ASP A 20 -10.45 -0.25 -13.05
CA ASP A 20 -10.76 0.16 -14.42
C ASP A 20 -10.34 1.62 -14.67
N HIS A 21 -10.43 2.07 -15.93
CA HIS A 21 -9.97 3.40 -16.32
C HIS A 21 -10.65 4.52 -15.51
N ASN A 22 -11.96 4.44 -15.27
CA ASN A 22 -12.68 5.47 -14.53
C ASN A 22 -12.35 5.42 -13.03
N GLN A 23 -12.27 4.23 -12.46
CA GLN A 23 -11.89 4.02 -11.08
C GLN A 23 -10.46 4.53 -10.83
N LEU A 24 -9.51 4.21 -11.71
CA LEU A 24 -8.12 4.66 -11.61
C LEU A 24 -8.01 6.18 -11.63
N ASN A 25 -8.74 6.85 -12.53
CA ASN A 25 -8.80 8.30 -12.58
C ASN A 25 -9.36 8.90 -11.28
N ASN A 26 -10.43 8.33 -10.74
CA ASN A 26 -11.00 8.77 -9.46
C ASN A 26 -10.01 8.60 -8.32
N VAL A 27 -9.31 7.46 -8.25
CA VAL A 27 -8.27 7.20 -7.24
C VAL A 27 -7.12 8.19 -7.38
N HIS A 28 -6.60 8.45 -8.58
CA HIS A 28 -5.54 9.43 -8.77
C HIS A 28 -5.97 10.86 -8.37
N ASN A 29 -7.20 11.25 -8.67
CA ASN A 29 -7.74 12.55 -8.24
C ASN A 29 -7.84 12.65 -6.72
N GLU A 30 -8.28 11.57 -6.06
CA GLU A 30 -8.33 11.53 -4.61
C GLU A 30 -6.92 11.59 -4.00
N LEU A 31 -5.94 10.87 -4.53
CA LEU A 31 -4.55 10.93 -4.09
C LEU A 31 -3.97 12.35 -4.19
N ASP A 32 -4.32 13.10 -5.24
CA ASP A 32 -3.91 14.51 -5.35
C ASP A 32 -4.51 15.38 -4.25
N THR A 33 -5.76 15.12 -3.89
CA THR A 33 -6.45 15.82 -2.79
C THR A 33 -5.86 15.44 -1.43
N LEU A 34 -5.50 14.17 -1.23
CA LEU A 34 -4.92 13.68 0.02
C LEU A 34 -3.46 14.09 0.20
N PHE A 35 -2.71 14.31 -0.88
CA PHE A 35 -1.26 14.57 -0.83
C PHE A 35 -0.85 15.66 0.18
N PRO A 36 -1.49 16.85 0.24
CA PRO A 36 -1.14 17.87 1.22
C PRO A 36 -1.49 17.50 2.66
N LEU A 37 -2.33 16.47 2.87
CA LEU A 37 -2.75 16.00 4.18
C LEU A 37 -1.85 14.91 4.74
N LEU A 38 -0.97 14.32 3.93
CA LEU A 38 -0.09 13.24 4.35
C LEU A 38 0.86 13.69 5.45
N LYS A 39 1.01 12.86 6.47
CA LYS A 39 1.82 13.10 7.66
C LYS A 39 3.04 12.19 7.70
N GLY A 40 4.03 12.58 8.49
CA GLY A 40 5.23 11.76 8.70
C GLY A 40 4.95 10.41 9.39
N PRO A 41 5.96 9.54 9.45
CA PRO A 41 5.82 8.15 9.89
C PRO A 41 5.29 7.96 11.31
N GLN A 42 5.51 8.91 12.21
CA GLN A 42 4.97 8.89 13.58
C GLN A 42 3.44 8.88 13.62
N TYR A 43 2.77 9.40 12.60
CA TYR A 43 1.30 9.43 12.49
C TYR A 43 0.71 8.20 11.79
N THR A 44 1.56 7.33 11.26
CA THR A 44 1.15 6.11 10.55
C THR A 44 1.68 4.84 11.23
N MET A 45 1.76 4.88 12.57
CA MET A 45 2.12 3.73 13.42
C MET A 45 3.51 3.12 13.14
N SER A 46 4.46 3.91 12.63
CA SER A 46 5.81 3.41 12.46
C SER A 46 6.52 3.30 13.80
N ALA A 47 7.13 2.15 14.07
CA ALA A 47 8.01 1.99 15.21
C ALA A 47 9.30 2.79 15.01
N GLU A 48 9.77 3.41 16.11
CA GLU A 48 11.11 3.97 16.20
C GLU A 48 12.10 2.84 16.50
N GLU A 49 13.22 2.82 15.81
CA GLU A 49 14.28 1.84 16.02
C GLU A 49 15.30 2.30 17.06
N LYS A 50 16.20 1.39 17.47
CA LYS A 50 17.23 1.67 18.48
C LYS A 50 18.20 2.80 18.08
N ASP A 51 18.30 3.09 16.80
CA ASP A 51 19.10 4.20 16.25
C ASP A 51 18.38 5.56 16.27
N GLY A 52 17.16 5.62 16.84
CA GLY A 52 16.35 6.81 16.90
C GLY A 52 15.65 7.17 15.58
N GLN A 53 15.71 6.29 14.58
CA GLN A 53 15.05 6.49 13.31
C GLN A 53 13.76 5.65 13.22
N TYR A 54 12.76 6.17 12.53
CA TYR A 54 11.57 5.37 12.21
C TYR A 54 11.92 4.31 11.15
N LYS A 55 11.29 3.12 11.26
CA LYS A 55 11.40 2.07 10.25
C LYS A 55 11.04 2.59 8.87
N LYS A 56 9.97 3.39 8.76
CA LYS A 56 9.62 4.08 7.51
C LYS A 56 10.14 5.51 7.47
N LYS A 57 10.55 5.88 6.26
CA LYS A 57 10.81 7.26 5.87
C LYS A 57 9.89 7.53 4.69
N ASN A 58 8.66 7.93 4.95
CA ASN A 58 7.63 8.28 3.99
C ASN A 58 6.57 9.18 4.64
N LYS A 59 5.58 9.57 3.87
CA LYS A 59 4.38 10.24 4.38
C LYS A 59 3.17 9.34 4.18
N GLY A 60 2.16 9.46 5.04
CA GLY A 60 0.94 8.68 4.88
C GLY A 60 -0.24 9.20 5.70
N ILE A 61 -1.39 8.61 5.47
CA ILE A 61 -2.65 8.89 6.18
C ILE A 61 -3.52 7.62 6.20
N PHE A 62 -4.10 7.32 7.37
CA PHE A 62 -5.18 6.35 7.47
C PHE A 62 -6.50 7.03 7.11
N LEU A 63 -7.31 6.41 6.24
CA LEU A 63 -8.58 6.98 5.78
C LEU A 63 -9.75 6.62 6.69
N ASP A 64 -9.67 5.51 7.41
CA ASP A 64 -10.77 4.90 8.16
C ASP A 64 -10.36 4.39 9.57
N TYR A 65 -9.33 4.98 10.14
CA TYR A 65 -8.90 4.66 11.50
C TYR A 65 -9.55 5.64 12.48
N GLU A 66 -10.45 5.16 13.34
CA GLU A 66 -11.28 5.97 14.25
C GLU A 66 -10.49 6.91 15.19
N MET A 67 -9.24 6.56 15.51
CA MET A 67 -8.37 7.38 16.37
C MET A 67 -7.63 8.49 15.63
N GLN A 68 -7.87 8.67 14.32
CA GLN A 68 -7.24 9.73 13.54
C GLN A 68 -8.20 10.91 13.34
N PRO A 69 -7.71 12.16 13.40
CA PRO A 69 -8.57 13.35 13.27
C PRO A 69 -9.22 13.50 11.87
N TYR A 70 -8.97 12.58 10.95
CA TYR A 70 -9.45 12.59 9.57
C TYR A 70 -10.37 11.41 9.24
N CYS A 71 -10.94 10.72 10.23
CA CYS A 71 -11.85 9.58 10.00
C CYS A 71 -13.06 9.94 9.11
N ASP A 72 -13.47 11.19 9.05
CA ASP A 72 -14.57 11.64 8.19
C ASP A 72 -14.20 11.63 6.70
N ILE A 73 -12.91 11.71 6.34
CA ILE A 73 -12.45 11.59 4.94
C ILE A 73 -12.80 10.20 4.39
N GLY A 74 -12.69 9.15 5.20
CA GLY A 74 -12.97 7.78 4.77
C GLY A 74 -14.40 7.53 4.34
N LYS A 75 -15.37 8.30 4.80
CA LYS A 75 -16.79 8.12 4.45
C LYS A 75 -17.10 8.43 2.98
N GLU A 76 -16.35 9.39 2.40
CA GLU A 76 -16.53 9.82 1.00
C GLU A 76 -15.41 9.29 0.09
N SER A 77 -14.42 8.62 0.66
CA SER A 77 -13.25 8.11 -0.06
C SER A 77 -13.61 7.03 -1.07
N VAL A 78 -13.29 7.25 -2.34
CA VAL A 78 -13.44 6.21 -3.38
C VAL A 78 -12.46 5.05 -3.14
N ILE A 79 -11.29 5.31 -2.55
CA ILE A 79 -10.31 4.29 -2.15
C ILE A 79 -10.96 3.34 -1.14
N VAL A 80 -11.64 3.87 -0.12
CA VAL A 80 -12.35 3.06 0.87
C VAL A 80 -13.52 2.29 0.25
N GLN A 81 -14.25 2.90 -0.68
CA GLN A 81 -15.37 2.23 -1.37
C GLN A 81 -14.89 1.05 -2.23
N TYR A 82 -13.76 1.18 -2.91
CA TYR A 82 -13.23 0.13 -3.79
C TYR A 82 -12.57 -1.03 -3.04
N ARG A 83 -12.20 -0.87 -1.76
CA ARG A 83 -11.53 -1.92 -0.98
C ARG A 83 -12.33 -3.22 -0.86
N ASN A 84 -13.66 -3.15 -0.86
CA ASN A 84 -14.51 -4.33 -0.73
C ASN A 84 -14.27 -5.35 -1.84
N PHE A 85 -13.91 -4.88 -3.03
CA PHE A 85 -13.51 -5.74 -4.14
C PHE A 85 -12.30 -6.61 -3.79
N PHE A 86 -11.24 -6.02 -3.22
CA PHE A 86 -10.04 -6.76 -2.81
C PHE A 86 -10.34 -7.76 -1.70
N PHE A 87 -11.26 -7.40 -0.80
CA PHE A 87 -11.76 -8.31 0.22
C PHE A 87 -12.42 -9.55 -0.39
N ASP A 88 -13.28 -9.38 -1.38
CA ASP A 88 -13.93 -10.49 -2.07
C ASP A 88 -12.91 -11.41 -2.78
N VAL A 89 -11.82 -10.86 -3.32
CA VAL A 89 -10.72 -11.65 -3.89
C VAL A 89 -10.09 -12.55 -2.83
N ILE A 90 -9.80 -12.03 -1.64
CA ILE A 90 -9.23 -12.83 -0.53
C ILE A 90 -10.19 -13.94 -0.12
N VAL A 91 -11.44 -13.59 0.17
CA VAL A 91 -12.45 -14.56 0.64
C VAL A 91 -12.65 -15.69 -0.37
N ASN A 92 -12.70 -15.37 -1.66
CA ASN A 92 -12.92 -16.37 -2.70
C ASN A 92 -11.72 -17.30 -2.94
N ASN A 93 -10.48 -16.78 -2.79
CA ASN A 93 -9.28 -17.58 -3.05
C ASN A 93 -8.77 -18.33 -1.81
N TYR A 94 -8.89 -17.72 -0.62
CA TYR A 94 -8.40 -18.33 0.62
C TYR A 94 -9.50 -18.94 1.51
N LYS A 95 -10.76 -18.95 1.06
CA LYS A 95 -11.91 -19.58 1.76
C LYS A 95 -12.14 -19.07 3.19
N TYR A 96 -11.85 -17.79 3.43
CA TYR A 96 -12.13 -17.16 4.72
C TYR A 96 -13.61 -16.75 4.85
N GLU A 97 -14.17 -16.92 6.06
CA GLU A 97 -15.53 -16.49 6.35
C GLU A 97 -15.60 -14.98 6.62
N LYS A 98 -16.60 -14.32 6.05
CA LYS A 98 -16.79 -12.87 6.00
C LYS A 98 -17.09 -12.18 7.35
N SER A 99 -17.23 -12.92 8.46
CA SER A 99 -18.05 -12.44 9.57
C SER A 99 -17.40 -11.51 10.60
N ASN A 100 -16.06 -11.33 10.65
CA ASN A 100 -15.43 -10.58 11.74
C ASN A 100 -14.14 -9.84 11.36
N TYR A 101 -14.08 -9.19 10.19
CA TYR A 101 -12.84 -8.58 9.75
C TYR A 101 -12.89 -7.05 9.69
N GLU A 102 -11.86 -6.41 10.17
CA GLU A 102 -11.58 -5.01 9.97
C GLU A 102 -10.62 -4.82 8.80
N LEU A 103 -10.95 -3.87 7.91
CA LEU A 103 -10.05 -3.39 6.86
C LEU A 103 -9.62 -1.96 7.20
N LYS A 104 -8.33 -1.74 7.31
CA LYS A 104 -7.76 -0.39 7.46
C LYS A 104 -7.10 0.02 6.16
N SER A 105 -7.43 1.21 5.69
CA SER A 105 -6.91 1.77 4.44
C SER A 105 -5.85 2.81 4.75
N LEU A 106 -4.59 2.51 4.41
CA LEU A 106 -3.45 3.41 4.56
C LEU A 106 -2.99 3.88 3.19
N VAL A 107 -3.07 5.17 2.92
CA VAL A 107 -2.40 5.80 1.79
C VAL A 107 -1.01 6.23 2.22
N SER A 108 0.00 5.81 1.48
CA SER A 108 1.40 6.20 1.68
C SER A 108 1.98 6.80 0.40
N TYR A 109 2.92 7.73 0.56
CA TYR A 109 3.70 8.33 -0.53
C TYR A 109 5.18 8.19 -0.23
N TYR A 110 5.93 7.72 -1.22
CA TYR A 110 7.38 7.57 -1.19
C TYR A 110 8.01 8.49 -2.24
N GLY A 111 8.69 9.53 -1.79
CA GLY A 111 9.49 10.45 -2.61
C GLY A 111 10.97 10.08 -2.60
N ASP A 112 11.83 11.00 -3.04
CA ASP A 112 13.26 10.76 -3.10
C ASP A 112 13.88 10.40 -1.75
N GLY A 113 14.62 9.30 -1.71
CA GLY A 113 15.25 8.75 -0.50
C GLY A 113 14.29 8.11 0.50
N ASP A 114 12.98 8.05 0.21
CA ASP A 114 12.00 7.40 1.06
C ASP A 114 12.08 5.88 0.93
N ARG A 115 11.79 5.18 2.05
CA ARG A 115 11.87 3.72 2.17
C ARG A 115 11.02 3.23 3.34
N TYR A 116 10.83 1.92 3.42
CA TYR A 116 10.33 1.26 4.62
C TYR A 116 11.18 0.02 4.89
N ARG A 117 11.91 0.01 6.02
CA ARG A 117 12.79 -1.10 6.42
C ARG A 117 11.98 -2.37 6.66
N SER A 118 12.64 -3.50 6.57
CA SER A 118 12.05 -4.83 6.72
C SER A 118 11.21 -4.98 8.00
N HIS A 119 9.99 -5.46 7.82
CA HIS A 119 8.99 -5.64 8.88
C HIS A 119 7.97 -6.70 8.47
N VAL A 120 7.10 -7.04 9.41
CA VAL A 120 5.85 -7.78 9.20
C VAL A 120 4.69 -6.90 9.63
N ASP A 121 3.52 -7.11 9.07
CA ASP A 121 2.31 -6.43 9.50
C ASP A 121 1.57 -7.27 10.56
N HIS A 122 0.91 -6.58 11.50
CA HIS A 122 0.06 -7.23 12.50
C HIS A 122 -1.36 -7.47 11.94
N ALA A 123 -1.45 -8.33 10.95
CA ALA A 123 -2.66 -8.65 10.20
C ALA A 123 -2.62 -10.09 9.69
N ILE A 124 -3.67 -10.54 9.02
CA ILE A 124 -3.70 -11.86 8.33
C ILE A 124 -3.12 -11.70 6.93
N TYR A 125 -3.67 -10.75 6.17
CA TYR A 125 -3.20 -10.41 4.84
C TYR A 125 -2.91 -8.92 4.73
N THR A 126 -1.86 -8.61 3.98
CA THR A 126 -1.49 -7.27 3.52
C THR A 126 -1.75 -7.19 2.04
N MET A 127 -2.45 -6.16 1.62
CA MET A 127 -2.66 -5.81 0.23
C MET A 127 -1.97 -4.49 -0.06
N VAL A 128 -1.13 -4.46 -1.08
CA VAL A 128 -0.44 -3.24 -1.51
C VAL A 128 -0.76 -2.97 -2.96
N THR A 129 -1.44 -1.87 -3.24
CA THR A 129 -1.66 -1.37 -4.60
C THR A 129 -0.67 -0.27 -4.89
N PHE A 130 0.11 -0.40 -5.96
CA PHE A 130 1.00 0.64 -6.45
C PHE A 130 0.26 1.58 -7.38
N LEU A 131 0.50 2.89 -7.22
CA LEU A 131 -0.07 3.95 -8.03
C LEU A 131 1.04 4.96 -8.36
N CYS A 132 1.37 5.04 -9.62
CA CYS A 132 2.50 5.82 -10.12
C CYS A 132 2.07 6.62 -11.35
N LYS A 133 2.04 7.94 -11.25
CA LYS A 133 1.63 8.79 -12.38
C LYS A 133 2.59 8.76 -13.56
N ASP A 134 3.88 8.51 -13.32
CA ASP A 134 4.90 8.46 -14.34
C ASP A 134 6.08 7.62 -13.86
N ASN A 135 6.13 6.37 -14.28
CA ASN A 135 7.19 5.43 -13.91
C ASN A 135 8.59 5.82 -14.45
N ALA A 136 8.67 6.74 -15.41
CA ALA A 136 9.94 7.20 -15.96
C ALA A 136 10.63 8.24 -15.05
N LYS A 137 9.94 8.76 -14.05
CA LYS A 137 10.43 9.85 -13.17
C LYS A 137 11.12 9.36 -11.90
N PHE A 138 11.07 8.08 -11.60
CA PHE A 138 11.73 7.49 -10.44
C PHE A 138 12.32 6.12 -10.74
N SER A 139 13.16 5.63 -9.84
CA SER A 139 13.68 4.27 -9.81
C SER A 139 13.75 3.77 -8.36
N GLY A 140 13.91 2.48 -8.14
CA GLY A 140 13.82 1.91 -6.81
C GLY A 140 12.36 1.75 -6.35
N GLY A 141 12.14 1.69 -5.04
CA GLY A 141 10.81 1.56 -4.46
C GLY A 141 10.18 0.18 -4.62
N GLN A 142 10.93 -0.82 -5.04
CA GLN A 142 10.44 -2.19 -5.10
C GLN A 142 9.96 -2.63 -3.73
N LEU A 143 8.87 -3.39 -3.69
CA LEU A 143 8.49 -4.17 -2.53
C LEU A 143 9.33 -5.45 -2.54
N PHE A 144 10.28 -5.54 -1.63
CA PHE A 144 11.25 -6.62 -1.53
C PHE A 144 10.91 -7.57 -0.37
N PHE A 145 11.03 -8.85 -0.61
CA PHE A 145 10.79 -9.93 0.34
C PHE A 145 12.11 -10.64 0.66
N PRO A 146 12.79 -10.25 1.73
CA PRO A 146 14.18 -10.68 2.00
C PRO A 146 14.33 -12.18 2.21
N GLU A 147 13.35 -12.86 2.79
CA GLU A 147 13.39 -14.32 3.02
C GLU A 147 13.43 -15.11 1.71
N TYR A 148 12.91 -14.54 0.63
CA TYR A 148 12.83 -15.17 -0.68
C TYR A 148 13.81 -14.57 -1.70
N ASN A 149 14.53 -13.51 -1.31
CA ASN A 149 15.37 -12.72 -2.22
C ASN A 149 14.62 -12.34 -3.51
N TRP A 150 13.37 -11.91 -3.36
CA TRP A 150 12.46 -11.58 -4.44
C TRP A 150 11.82 -10.23 -4.26
N SER A 151 11.52 -9.55 -5.35
CA SER A 151 10.87 -8.24 -5.32
C SER A 151 9.87 -8.08 -6.45
N ILE A 152 8.90 -7.17 -6.24
CA ILE A 152 7.99 -6.69 -7.26
C ILE A 152 8.22 -5.19 -7.49
N ASP A 153 8.30 -4.80 -8.77
CA ASP A 153 8.41 -3.41 -9.16
C ASP A 153 7.10 -2.65 -8.89
N PRO A 154 7.18 -1.37 -8.52
CA PRO A 154 6.01 -0.52 -8.34
C PRO A 154 5.44 -0.11 -9.71
N ILE A 155 4.59 -0.96 -10.26
CA ILE A 155 3.89 -0.72 -11.52
C ILE A 155 2.52 -0.12 -11.22
N ASP A 156 2.16 0.95 -11.94
CA ASP A 156 0.86 1.60 -11.77
C ASP A 156 -0.30 0.62 -11.92
N ASN A 157 -1.28 0.74 -11.03
CA ASN A 157 -2.50 -0.07 -11.04
C ASN A 157 -2.28 -1.59 -10.87
N VAL A 158 -1.20 -1.97 -10.17
CA VAL A 158 -0.93 -3.35 -9.78
C VAL A 158 -1.07 -3.51 -8.28
N THR A 159 -1.76 -4.57 -7.85
CA THR A 159 -1.91 -4.96 -6.44
C THR A 159 -1.25 -6.30 -6.19
N ILE A 160 -0.52 -6.40 -5.09
CA ILE A 160 -0.08 -7.66 -4.51
C ILE A 160 -0.81 -7.91 -3.20
N ILE A 161 -1.26 -9.15 -2.97
CA ILE A 161 -1.86 -9.63 -1.71
C ILE A 161 -1.00 -10.77 -1.19
N PHE A 162 -0.57 -10.69 0.07
CA PHE A 162 0.32 -11.69 0.67
C PHE A 162 0.05 -11.85 2.18
N PRO A 163 0.45 -12.97 2.79
CA PRO A 163 0.36 -13.18 4.23
C PRO A 163 1.16 -12.11 4.98
N SER A 164 0.53 -11.40 5.90
CA SER A 164 1.14 -10.27 6.62
C SER A 164 2.35 -10.66 7.47
N SER A 165 2.47 -11.95 7.81
CA SER A 165 3.63 -12.52 8.53
C SER A 165 4.89 -12.62 7.68
N THR A 166 4.80 -12.43 6.36
CA THR A 166 5.95 -12.43 5.44
C THR A 166 6.75 -11.14 5.62
N TYR A 167 8.05 -11.26 5.89
CA TYR A 167 8.94 -10.10 5.97
C TYR A 167 9.01 -9.39 4.63
N HIS A 168 8.76 -8.09 4.66
CA HIS A 168 8.80 -7.24 3.47
C HIS A 168 9.35 -5.86 3.77
N GLU A 169 9.88 -5.18 2.74
CA GLU A 169 10.38 -3.82 2.82
C GLU A 169 10.16 -3.07 1.52
N VAL A 170 10.07 -1.74 1.59
CA VAL A 170 10.11 -0.88 0.41
C VAL A 170 11.52 -0.35 0.26
N LEU A 171 12.17 -0.72 -0.83
CA LEU A 171 13.53 -0.28 -1.15
C LEU A 171 13.56 1.24 -1.38
N PRO A 172 14.72 1.90 -1.17
CA PRO A 172 14.82 3.34 -1.35
C PRO A 172 14.38 3.79 -2.75
N VAL A 173 13.49 4.78 -2.79
CA VAL A 173 13.10 5.47 -4.03
C VAL A 173 14.19 6.47 -4.39
N LYS A 174 14.49 6.59 -5.69
CA LYS A 174 15.35 7.62 -6.27
C LYS A 174 14.54 8.39 -7.30
N SER A 175 14.40 9.68 -7.10
CA SER A 175 13.75 10.57 -8.05
C SER A 175 14.71 11.69 -8.44
N SER A 176 14.76 12.04 -9.72
CA SER A 176 15.62 13.11 -10.24
C SER A 176 15.03 14.50 -10.04
N GLU A 177 13.79 14.60 -9.64
CA GLU A 177 13.07 15.85 -9.49
C GLU A 177 12.42 15.92 -8.12
N ASP A 178 12.73 16.98 -7.38
CA ASP A 178 12.10 17.37 -6.10
C ASP A 178 10.65 17.85 -6.32
N LEU A 179 9.95 17.21 -7.24
CA LEU A 179 8.61 17.55 -7.64
C LEU A 179 7.62 16.61 -6.98
N ASN A 180 7.11 17.03 -5.91
CA ASN A 180 5.99 16.68 -5.04
C ASN A 180 4.83 15.82 -5.62
N ARG A 181 5.02 15.04 -6.68
CA ARG A 181 3.97 14.17 -7.28
C ARG A 181 4.49 13.03 -8.15
N TYR A 182 5.81 12.89 -8.32
CA TYR A 182 6.40 11.86 -9.18
C TYR A 182 7.07 10.72 -8.40
N GLY A 183 6.59 10.47 -7.20
CA GLY A 183 6.95 9.31 -6.43
C GLY A 183 5.92 8.19 -6.55
N ILE A 184 6.02 7.24 -5.65
CA ILE A 184 5.14 6.08 -5.58
C ILE A 184 4.09 6.34 -4.51
N PHE A 185 2.82 6.32 -4.88
CA PHE A 185 1.74 6.12 -3.92
C PHE A 185 1.54 4.63 -3.72
N THR A 186 1.29 4.22 -2.49
CA THR A 186 0.75 2.89 -2.19
C THR A 186 -0.55 3.04 -1.41
N ILE A 187 -1.54 2.23 -1.75
CA ILE A 187 -2.71 2.00 -0.93
C ILE A 187 -2.51 0.64 -0.28
N THR A 188 -2.35 0.64 1.05
CA THR A 188 -2.21 -0.59 1.82
C THR A 188 -3.52 -0.86 2.54
N TYR A 189 -4.13 -1.99 2.23
CA TYR A 189 -5.27 -2.50 2.99
C TYR A 189 -4.77 -3.57 3.96
N ILE A 190 -5.01 -3.33 5.24
CA ILE A 190 -4.60 -4.21 6.34
C ILE A 190 -5.83 -4.98 6.79
N PHE A 191 -5.78 -6.29 6.64
CA PHE A 191 -6.86 -7.20 6.93
C PHE A 191 -6.64 -7.87 8.28
N THR A 192 -7.42 -7.49 9.30
CA THR A 192 -7.33 -8.00 10.68
C THR A 192 -8.60 -8.75 11.08
N ILE A 193 -8.49 -9.61 12.11
CA ILE A 193 -9.63 -10.23 12.80
C ILE A 193 -10.12 -9.30 13.90
#